data_9dc45fe1604e78cc6a7051361c871f79
#
_entry.id   9dc45fe1604e78cc6a7051361c871f79
#
_cell.length_a   1.000
_cell.length_b   1.000
_cell.length_c   1.000
_cell.angle_alpha   90.00
_cell.angle_beta   90.00
_cell.angle_gamma   90.00
#
_symmetry.space_group_name_H-M   'P 1'
#
loop_
_entity.id
_entity.type
_entity.pdbx_description
1 polymer ?
#
loop_
_entity_poly.entity_id
_entity_poly.type
_entity_poly.pdbx_seq_one_letter_code
_entity_poly.pdbx_strand_id
1 'polypeptide(L)'
;MGGLRVAEALRRAGYTGPITAFGDEPYPPYNRPPLSKEVLANDVSLEAVQFPQREATADVNWILNTRIERADLDTNSVTDEHGRSHSYSALIIATGIRSKRAEWANPVMNGRHAVRNLDDAIALRAALTPGAKVVVYGAGFIGCETAATARKLGCDVTIVAPGVEPIARYLGLDFARWVRARHEEKGTVLRMSSRIVDTLGEHHIDGVVLDDGTRLDCDVLIEAIGSIPNVEWLAGNDLDLSDGVLTNGAMQAIRMDGSAVSNVFALGDVARFPNPTFGDEARRVEHWNIP
;
A
#
# COMPACT_ATOMS: atom_id res chain seq x y z
N MET A 1 9.32 5.31 2.80
CA MET A 1 10.26 5.70 1.72
C MET A 1 10.19 7.20 1.43
N GLY A 2 9.03 7.78 1.10
CA GLY A 2 8.89 9.21 0.75
C GLY A 2 9.52 10.15 1.76
N GLY A 3 9.18 10.02 3.05
CA GLY A 3 9.78 10.86 4.11
C GLY A 3 11.31 10.77 4.19
N LEU A 4 11.89 9.58 4.04
CA LEU A 4 13.35 9.41 3.99
C LEU A 4 13.97 10.17 2.81
N ARG A 5 13.37 10.05 1.62
CA ARG A 5 13.88 10.75 0.42
C ARG A 5 13.80 12.28 0.55
N VAL A 6 12.74 12.79 1.21
CA VAL A 6 12.65 14.22 1.51
C VAL A 6 13.73 14.65 2.50
N ALA A 7 13.93 13.90 3.59
CA ALA A 7 14.99 14.22 4.55
C ALA A 7 16.37 14.26 3.87
N GLU A 8 16.70 13.26 3.05
CA GLU A 8 17.93 13.22 2.25
C GLU A 8 18.02 14.43 1.29
N ALA A 9 16.93 14.81 0.63
CA ALA A 9 16.91 15.95 -0.29
C ALA A 9 17.09 17.29 0.43
N LEU A 10 16.45 17.48 1.58
CA LEU A 10 16.60 18.67 2.41
C LEU A 10 18.05 18.83 2.89
N ARG A 11 18.69 17.76 3.38
CA ARG A 11 20.10 17.80 3.79
C ARG A 11 21.02 18.13 2.61
N ARG A 12 20.76 17.54 1.46
CA ARG A 12 21.52 17.84 0.21
C ARG A 12 21.34 19.28 -0.23
N ALA A 13 20.17 19.87 -0.03
CA ALA A 13 19.87 21.26 -0.33
C ALA A 13 20.42 22.25 0.71
N GLY A 14 21.12 21.76 1.76
CA GLY A 14 21.72 22.61 2.79
C GLY A 14 20.80 22.98 3.95
N TYR A 15 19.62 22.37 4.07
CA TYR A 15 18.77 22.58 5.24
C TYR A 15 19.38 21.93 6.48
N THR A 16 19.70 22.73 7.50
CA THR A 16 20.35 22.30 8.76
C THR A 16 19.39 22.29 9.96
N GLY A 17 18.14 22.73 9.78
CA GLY A 17 17.15 22.75 10.84
C GLY A 17 16.70 21.32 11.26
N PRO A 18 15.97 21.21 12.37
CA PRO A 18 15.49 19.91 12.86
C PRO A 18 14.50 19.27 11.90
N ILE A 19 14.60 17.95 11.74
CA ILE A 19 13.64 17.12 11.01
C ILE A 19 13.12 16.06 11.96
N THR A 20 11.80 16.04 12.19
CA THR A 20 11.12 14.96 12.92
C THR A 20 10.24 14.18 11.95
N ALA A 21 10.37 12.86 11.93
CA ALA A 21 9.59 11.96 11.10
C ALA A 21 8.81 10.98 11.97
N PHE A 22 7.49 10.94 11.81
CA PHE A 22 6.61 10.00 12.48
C PHE A 22 6.31 8.82 11.55
N GLY A 23 6.25 7.63 12.11
CA GLY A 23 5.83 6.41 11.43
C GLY A 23 4.99 5.53 12.34
N ASP A 24 3.88 5.01 11.84
CA ASP A 24 2.98 4.10 12.55
C ASP A 24 3.51 2.67 12.66
N GLU A 25 4.55 2.33 11.91
CA GLU A 25 5.25 1.05 12.00
C GLU A 25 6.45 1.16 12.99
N PRO A 26 6.83 0.05 13.65
CA PRO A 26 7.98 0.04 14.56
C PRO A 26 9.33 -0.01 13.83
N TYR A 27 9.32 0.00 12.50
CA TYR A 27 10.49 -0.19 11.64
C TYR A 27 10.98 1.12 11.04
N PRO A 28 12.31 1.32 10.92
CA PRO A 28 12.85 2.39 10.10
C PRO A 28 12.42 2.22 8.63
N PRO A 29 12.58 3.25 7.78
CA PRO A 29 12.20 3.16 6.38
C PRO A 29 12.84 1.97 5.66
N TYR A 30 12.02 1.20 4.95
CA TYR A 30 12.44 0.01 4.22
C TYR A 30 11.80 -0.07 2.83
N ASN A 31 12.34 -0.97 1.99
CA ASN A 31 11.88 -1.22 0.62
C ASN A 31 10.69 -2.18 0.61
N ARG A 32 9.50 -1.71 0.17
CA ARG A 32 8.25 -2.51 0.17
C ARG A 32 8.09 -3.44 -1.04
N PRO A 33 8.55 -3.10 -2.27
CA PRO A 33 8.34 -3.96 -3.44
C PRO A 33 8.76 -5.43 -3.29
N PRO A 34 9.84 -5.78 -2.57
CA PRO A 34 10.22 -7.17 -2.35
C PRO A 34 9.25 -7.99 -1.50
N LEU A 35 8.34 -7.34 -0.75
CA LEU A 35 7.42 -7.99 0.19
C LEU A 35 6.42 -8.95 -0.48
N SER A 36 6.10 -8.76 -1.76
CA SER A 36 5.23 -9.67 -2.54
C SER A 36 6.01 -10.69 -3.38
N LYS A 37 7.34 -10.57 -3.41
CA LYS A 37 8.24 -11.31 -4.33
C LYS A 37 9.27 -12.17 -3.59
N GLU A 38 10.55 -11.83 -3.82
CA GLU A 38 11.68 -12.60 -3.30
C GLU A 38 11.74 -12.65 -1.78
N VAL A 39 11.36 -11.58 -1.09
CA VAL A 39 11.32 -11.57 0.38
C VAL A 39 10.23 -12.50 0.88
N LEU A 40 9.02 -12.45 0.30
CA LEU A 40 7.94 -13.37 0.66
C LEU A 40 8.29 -14.83 0.32
N ALA A 41 9.07 -15.07 -0.73
CA ALA A 41 9.50 -16.41 -1.13
C ALA A 41 10.56 -17.03 -0.22
N ASN A 42 11.28 -16.21 0.55
CA ASN A 42 12.38 -16.62 1.44
C ASN A 42 12.04 -16.27 2.91
N ASP A 43 13.06 -15.98 3.70
CA ASP A 43 12.84 -15.50 5.06
C ASP A 43 12.56 -13.99 5.06
N VAL A 44 11.40 -13.63 5.58
CA VAL A 44 10.98 -12.22 5.68
C VAL A 44 11.62 -11.60 6.91
N SER A 45 12.59 -10.71 6.70
CA SER A 45 13.26 -9.99 7.78
C SER A 45 13.41 -8.51 7.46
N LEU A 46 13.57 -7.68 8.49
CA LEU A 46 13.84 -6.26 8.31
C LEU A 46 15.15 -6.02 7.57
N GLU A 47 16.21 -6.79 7.90
CA GLU A 47 17.54 -6.67 7.31
C GLU A 47 17.51 -6.86 5.78
N ALA A 48 16.62 -7.74 5.28
CA ALA A 48 16.48 -8.01 3.85
C ALA A 48 15.89 -6.83 3.07
N VAL A 49 15.20 -5.92 3.74
CA VAL A 49 14.45 -4.82 3.09
C VAL A 49 14.86 -3.44 3.56
N GLN A 50 15.56 -3.30 4.68
CA GLN A 50 15.91 -2.01 5.27
C GLN A 50 16.78 -1.19 4.32
N PHE A 51 16.49 0.10 4.19
CA PHE A 51 17.38 1.01 3.50
C PHE A 51 18.64 1.27 4.34
N PRO A 52 19.81 1.32 3.72
CA PRO A 52 21.02 1.72 4.43
C PRO A 52 20.85 3.14 4.98
N GLN A 53 21.14 3.31 6.26
CA GLN A 53 21.13 4.63 6.89
C GLN A 53 22.32 5.43 6.36
N ARG A 54 22.02 6.62 5.83
CA ARG A 54 23.05 7.55 5.32
C ARG A 54 23.45 8.53 6.42
N GLU A 55 24.73 8.86 6.47
CA GLU A 55 25.28 9.86 7.41
C GLU A 55 24.52 11.20 7.34
N ALA A 56 24.15 11.65 6.14
CA ALA A 56 23.40 12.88 5.91
C ALA A 56 22.02 12.95 6.60
N THR A 57 21.47 11.82 7.05
CA THR A 57 20.17 11.73 7.72
C THR A 57 20.26 11.09 9.10
N ALA A 58 21.47 10.97 9.65
CA ALA A 58 21.70 10.38 10.98
C ALA A 58 21.10 11.22 12.11
N ASP A 59 20.93 12.51 11.88
CA ASP A 59 20.36 13.49 12.82
C ASP A 59 18.83 13.64 12.71
N VAL A 60 18.17 12.91 11.82
CA VAL A 60 16.70 12.91 11.73
C VAL A 60 16.10 12.21 12.95
N ASN A 61 15.20 12.90 13.63
CA ASN A 61 14.48 12.33 14.76
C ASN A 61 13.33 11.44 14.27
N TRP A 62 13.55 10.12 14.24
CA TRP A 62 12.55 9.13 13.88
C TRP A 62 11.73 8.72 15.10
N ILE A 63 10.44 9.07 15.12
CA ILE A 63 9.46 8.65 16.12
C ILE A 63 8.62 7.54 15.49
N LEU A 64 9.07 6.31 15.69
CA LEU A 64 8.45 5.11 15.15
C LEU A 64 7.34 4.60 16.07
N ASN A 65 6.50 3.69 15.58
CA ASN A 65 5.34 3.14 16.30
C ASN A 65 4.47 4.25 16.91
N THR A 66 4.29 5.33 16.13
CA THR A 66 3.50 6.49 16.55
C THR A 66 2.70 7.02 15.38
N ARG A 67 1.39 6.91 15.49
CA ARG A 67 0.45 7.41 14.50
C ARG A 67 0.09 8.86 14.77
N ILE A 68 0.05 9.67 13.72
CA ILE A 68 -0.58 10.99 13.77
C ILE A 68 -2.08 10.80 13.49
N GLU A 69 -2.92 11.31 14.39
CA GLU A 69 -4.37 11.18 14.30
C GLU A 69 -5.07 12.44 13.79
N ARG A 70 -4.43 13.59 13.93
CA ARG A 70 -5.01 14.86 13.50
C ARG A 70 -3.94 15.87 13.09
N ALA A 71 -4.24 16.65 12.07
CA ALA A 71 -3.54 17.89 11.75
C ALA A 71 -4.46 19.09 11.98
N ASP A 72 -3.86 20.22 12.35
CA ASP A 72 -4.45 21.54 12.35
C ASP A 72 -3.50 22.44 11.57
N LEU A 73 -3.88 22.74 10.32
CA LEU A 73 -3.03 23.50 9.39
C LEU A 73 -3.03 25.00 9.72
N ASP A 74 -4.04 25.49 10.42
CA ASP A 74 -4.13 26.91 10.77
C ASP A 74 -3.21 27.23 11.95
N THR A 75 -3.03 26.29 12.88
CA THR A 75 -2.10 26.40 13.99
C THR A 75 -0.74 25.77 13.73
N ASN A 76 -0.51 25.20 12.54
CA ASN A 76 0.71 24.48 12.18
C ASN A 76 1.08 23.40 13.20
N SER A 77 0.13 22.54 13.54
CA SER A 77 0.34 21.47 14.51
C SER A 77 -0.21 20.13 14.05
N VAL A 78 0.38 19.03 14.53
CA VAL A 78 -0.15 17.68 14.41
C VAL A 78 -0.28 17.06 15.80
N THR A 79 -1.28 16.19 15.98
CA THR A 79 -1.52 15.48 17.24
C THR A 79 -1.33 13.99 17.02
N ASP A 80 -0.52 13.36 17.86
CA ASP A 80 -0.30 11.91 17.83
C ASP A 80 -1.39 11.14 18.60
N GLU A 81 -1.38 9.80 18.47
CA GLU A 81 -2.33 8.88 19.12
C GLU A 81 -2.29 8.90 20.66
N HIS A 82 -1.28 9.53 21.24
CA HIS A 82 -1.16 9.76 22.69
C HIS A 82 -1.67 11.15 23.12
N GLY A 83 -2.25 11.91 22.18
CA GLY A 83 -2.77 13.26 22.43
C GLY A 83 -1.69 14.34 22.52
N ARG A 84 -0.43 14.05 22.20
CA ARG A 84 0.65 15.04 22.23
C ARG A 84 0.63 15.87 20.96
N SER A 85 0.70 17.19 21.12
CA SER A 85 0.76 18.13 19.99
C SER A 85 2.21 18.45 19.63
N HIS A 86 2.49 18.45 18.34
CA HIS A 86 3.79 18.75 17.74
C HIS A 86 3.63 19.88 16.74
N SER A 87 4.26 21.03 16.99
CA SER A 87 4.26 22.17 16.08
C SER A 87 5.32 22.00 14.98
N TYR A 88 5.05 22.57 13.81
CA TYR A 88 5.94 22.53 12.67
C TYR A 88 6.03 23.89 11.95
N SER A 89 7.13 24.16 11.28
CA SER A 89 7.25 25.25 10.31
C SER A 89 6.89 24.82 8.89
N ALA A 90 7.11 23.54 8.55
CA ALA A 90 6.64 22.91 7.32
C ALA A 90 6.23 21.45 7.58
N LEU A 91 5.17 20.99 6.93
CA LEU A 91 4.63 19.64 7.03
C LEU A 91 4.81 18.89 5.71
N ILE A 92 5.37 17.69 5.79
CA ILE A 92 5.49 16.77 4.65
C ILE A 92 4.58 15.56 4.88
N ILE A 93 3.54 15.44 4.07
CA ILE A 93 2.59 14.32 4.09
C ILE A 93 3.16 13.20 3.23
N ALA A 94 3.64 12.14 3.85
CA ALA A 94 4.22 10.96 3.20
C ALA A 94 3.61 9.66 3.73
N THR A 95 2.35 9.70 4.18
CA THR A 95 1.62 8.61 4.84
C THR A 95 1.26 7.46 3.90
N GLY A 96 1.36 7.67 2.59
CA GLY A 96 1.13 6.63 1.60
C GLY A 96 -0.30 6.09 1.59
N ILE A 97 -0.41 4.78 1.38
CA ILE A 97 -1.68 4.06 1.22
C ILE A 97 -1.69 2.82 2.11
N ARG A 98 -2.88 2.29 2.41
CA ARG A 98 -3.10 0.96 3.00
C ARG A 98 -3.85 0.06 2.03
N SER A 99 -3.75 -1.25 2.22
CA SER A 99 -4.51 -2.23 1.45
C SER A 99 -6.01 -2.09 1.72
N LYS A 100 -6.80 -2.08 0.65
CA LYS A 100 -8.26 -2.17 0.77
C LYS A 100 -8.63 -3.60 1.19
N ARG A 101 -9.52 -3.70 2.19
CA ARG A 101 -10.08 -4.98 2.66
C ARG A 101 -11.52 -5.10 2.19
N ALA A 102 -11.98 -6.34 2.01
CA ALA A 102 -13.38 -6.61 1.68
C ALA A 102 -14.26 -6.33 2.90
N GLU A 103 -15.16 -5.34 2.77
CA GLU A 103 -16.01 -4.86 3.87
C GLU A 103 -17.12 -5.87 4.25
N TRP A 104 -17.52 -6.72 3.30
CA TRP A 104 -18.52 -7.76 3.51
C TRP A 104 -17.96 -8.97 4.28
N ALA A 105 -16.65 -9.15 4.37
CA ALA A 105 -16.04 -10.26 5.07
C ALA A 105 -15.78 -9.91 6.54
N ASN A 106 -15.95 -10.88 7.44
CA ASN A 106 -15.70 -10.71 8.87
C ASN A 106 -14.27 -10.18 9.13
N PRO A 107 -14.09 -8.98 9.70
CA PRO A 107 -12.78 -8.36 9.86
C PRO A 107 -11.85 -9.11 10.82
N VAL A 108 -12.40 -9.89 11.75
CA VAL A 108 -11.61 -10.63 12.76
C VAL A 108 -11.36 -12.09 12.38
N MET A 109 -11.77 -12.51 11.18
CA MET A 109 -11.55 -13.87 10.69
C MET A 109 -10.06 -14.10 10.39
N ASN A 110 -9.46 -15.13 10.99
CA ASN A 110 -8.10 -15.55 10.70
C ASN A 110 -7.97 -16.13 9.27
N GLY A 111 -6.77 -16.14 8.72
CA GLY A 111 -6.50 -16.63 7.35
C GLY A 111 -6.78 -15.60 6.26
N ARG A 112 -7.18 -14.37 6.61
CA ARG A 112 -7.31 -13.23 5.68
C ARG A 112 -6.08 -12.35 5.75
N HIS A 113 -5.41 -12.19 4.62
CA HIS A 113 -4.15 -11.45 4.51
C HIS A 113 -4.23 -10.35 3.45
N ALA A 114 -3.37 -9.36 3.59
CA ALA A 114 -3.00 -8.42 2.55
C ALA A 114 -1.47 -8.31 2.52
N VAL A 115 -0.90 -7.56 1.60
CA VAL A 115 0.54 -7.31 1.56
C VAL A 115 0.78 -5.82 1.35
N ARG A 116 1.14 -5.13 2.43
CA ARG A 116 1.51 -3.72 2.37
C ARG A 116 2.75 -3.40 3.20
N ASN A 117 2.87 -3.96 4.38
CA ASN A 117 3.96 -3.74 5.33
C ASN A 117 4.72 -5.03 5.65
N LEU A 118 5.75 -4.91 6.46
CA LEU A 118 6.61 -6.05 6.83
C LEU A 118 5.83 -7.10 7.64
N ASP A 119 5.00 -6.66 8.59
CA ASP A 119 4.21 -7.57 9.43
C ASP A 119 3.18 -8.36 8.60
N ASP A 120 2.54 -7.70 7.61
CA ASP A 120 1.68 -8.38 6.65
C ASP A 120 2.43 -9.51 5.92
N ALA A 121 3.65 -9.22 5.45
CA ALA A 121 4.46 -10.19 4.72
C ALA A 121 4.92 -11.35 5.63
N ILE A 122 5.30 -11.06 6.88
CA ILE A 122 5.66 -12.08 7.89
C ILE A 122 4.45 -13.00 8.16
N ALA A 123 3.29 -12.41 8.45
CA ALA A 123 2.07 -13.16 8.72
C ALA A 123 1.63 -14.01 7.52
N LEU A 124 1.66 -13.44 6.31
CA LEU A 124 1.35 -14.17 5.10
C LEU A 124 2.34 -15.30 4.84
N ARG A 125 3.66 -15.04 4.99
CA ARG A 125 4.69 -16.07 4.78
C ARG A 125 4.49 -17.28 5.68
N ALA A 126 4.11 -17.06 6.94
CA ALA A 126 3.83 -18.13 7.90
C ALA A 126 2.63 -18.97 7.48
N ALA A 127 1.61 -18.39 6.82
CA ALA A 127 0.42 -19.08 6.36
C ALA A 127 0.65 -19.86 5.03
N LEU A 128 1.62 -19.44 4.21
CA LEU A 128 1.91 -20.08 2.91
C LEU A 128 2.73 -21.36 3.10
N THR A 129 2.06 -22.46 3.43
CA THR A 129 2.65 -23.79 3.56
C THR A 129 2.37 -24.66 2.32
N PRO A 130 3.26 -25.61 1.97
CA PRO A 130 3.03 -26.51 0.84
C PRO A 130 1.67 -27.24 0.95
N GLY A 131 0.88 -27.20 -0.13
CA GLY A 131 -0.46 -27.79 -0.20
C GLY A 131 -1.58 -26.90 0.36
N ALA A 132 -1.28 -25.75 0.97
CA ALA A 132 -2.32 -24.81 1.40
C ALA A 132 -3.13 -24.29 0.19
N LYS A 133 -4.45 -24.26 0.33
CA LYS A 133 -5.38 -23.71 -0.67
C LYS A 133 -5.44 -22.20 -0.52
N VAL A 134 -4.85 -21.50 -1.46
CA VAL A 134 -4.74 -20.03 -1.45
C VAL A 134 -5.68 -19.43 -2.47
N VAL A 135 -6.58 -18.58 -2.03
CA VAL A 135 -7.37 -17.73 -2.93
C VAL A 135 -6.83 -16.31 -2.91
N VAL A 136 -6.49 -15.79 -4.09
CA VAL A 136 -6.06 -14.40 -4.26
C VAL A 136 -7.23 -13.60 -4.85
N TYR A 137 -7.77 -12.66 -4.10
CA TYR A 137 -8.84 -11.79 -4.56
C TYR A 137 -8.24 -10.51 -5.16
N GLY A 138 -8.25 -10.44 -6.48
CA GLY A 138 -7.68 -9.37 -7.28
C GLY A 138 -6.52 -9.83 -8.16
N ALA A 139 -6.55 -9.43 -9.44
CA ALA A 139 -5.57 -9.79 -10.46
C ALA A 139 -4.76 -8.57 -10.94
N GLY A 140 -4.49 -7.61 -10.03
CA GLY A 140 -3.52 -6.54 -10.23
C GLY A 140 -2.08 -7.03 -10.03
N PHE A 141 -1.10 -6.12 -10.03
CA PHE A 141 0.31 -6.47 -9.84
C PHE A 141 0.56 -7.27 -8.56
N ILE A 142 0.11 -6.77 -7.41
CA ILE A 142 0.31 -7.44 -6.11
C ILE A 142 -0.36 -8.82 -6.10
N GLY A 143 -1.59 -8.94 -6.64
CA GLY A 143 -2.28 -10.23 -6.73
C GLY A 143 -1.53 -11.24 -7.58
N CYS A 144 -1.06 -10.86 -8.76
CA CYS A 144 -0.27 -11.74 -9.63
C CYS A 144 1.08 -12.13 -8.99
N GLU A 145 1.78 -11.17 -8.36
CA GLU A 145 3.06 -11.41 -7.70
C GLU A 145 2.93 -12.37 -6.51
N THR A 146 1.94 -12.14 -5.64
CA THR A 146 1.70 -13.01 -4.48
C THR A 146 1.24 -14.40 -4.89
N ALA A 147 0.39 -14.52 -5.93
CA ALA A 147 -0.02 -15.78 -6.51
C ALA A 147 1.18 -16.58 -7.05
N ALA A 148 2.07 -15.93 -7.79
CA ALA A 148 3.29 -16.56 -8.31
C ALA A 148 4.22 -17.02 -7.16
N THR A 149 4.36 -16.20 -6.12
CA THR A 149 5.17 -16.55 -4.94
C THR A 149 4.55 -17.72 -4.16
N ALA A 150 3.24 -17.72 -3.93
CA ALA A 150 2.54 -18.82 -3.26
C ALA A 150 2.66 -20.15 -4.04
N ARG A 151 2.55 -20.11 -5.38
CA ARG A 151 2.82 -21.28 -6.23
C ARG A 151 4.25 -21.80 -6.08
N LYS A 152 5.23 -20.89 -6.04
CA LYS A 152 6.65 -21.25 -5.83
C LYS A 152 6.86 -21.93 -4.47
N LEU A 153 6.08 -21.55 -3.46
CA LEU A 153 6.11 -22.15 -2.11
C LEU A 153 5.32 -23.47 -2.03
N GLY A 154 4.73 -23.94 -3.14
CA GLY A 154 4.02 -25.23 -3.20
C GLY A 154 2.53 -25.16 -2.80
N CYS A 155 1.94 -23.97 -2.72
CA CYS A 155 0.52 -23.81 -2.44
C CYS A 155 -0.35 -24.11 -3.68
N ASP A 156 -1.61 -24.47 -3.49
CA ASP A 156 -2.62 -24.55 -4.54
C ASP A 156 -3.32 -23.18 -4.67
N VAL A 157 -3.12 -22.52 -5.81
CA VAL A 157 -3.50 -21.11 -5.94
C VAL A 157 -4.61 -20.90 -6.97
N THR A 158 -5.66 -20.18 -6.54
CA THR A 158 -6.72 -19.67 -7.41
C THR A 158 -6.75 -18.13 -7.32
N ILE A 159 -6.65 -17.45 -8.47
CA ILE A 159 -6.91 -16.00 -8.56
C ILE A 159 -8.37 -15.80 -8.92
N VAL A 160 -9.08 -14.95 -8.17
CA VAL A 160 -10.44 -14.51 -8.45
C VAL A 160 -10.44 -13.01 -8.68
N ALA A 161 -10.99 -12.55 -9.80
CA ALA A 161 -11.05 -11.11 -10.08
C ALA A 161 -12.21 -10.73 -11.00
N PRO A 162 -12.80 -9.52 -10.82
CA PRO A 162 -13.90 -9.06 -11.67
C PRO A 162 -13.47 -8.66 -13.09
N GLY A 163 -12.18 -8.42 -13.31
CA GLY A 163 -11.63 -8.10 -14.62
C GLY A 163 -11.64 -9.30 -15.57
N VAL A 164 -11.60 -9.03 -16.87
CA VAL A 164 -11.59 -10.09 -17.93
C VAL A 164 -10.24 -10.77 -18.04
N GLU A 165 -9.16 -10.06 -17.78
CA GLU A 165 -7.77 -10.55 -17.82
C GLU A 165 -6.94 -9.94 -16.67
N PRO A 166 -5.91 -10.65 -16.16
CA PRO A 166 -5.03 -10.10 -15.14
C PRO A 166 -4.29 -8.87 -15.68
N ILE A 167 -4.11 -7.84 -14.86
CA ILE A 167 -3.38 -6.58 -15.16
C ILE A 167 -3.80 -5.83 -16.42
N ALA A 168 -4.88 -6.22 -17.12
CA ALA A 168 -5.31 -5.65 -18.40
C ALA A 168 -5.55 -4.14 -18.34
N ARG A 169 -6.04 -3.63 -17.19
CA ARG A 169 -6.26 -2.20 -16.96
C ARG A 169 -4.99 -1.36 -17.12
N TYR A 170 -3.83 -1.94 -16.85
CA TYR A 170 -2.54 -1.24 -16.85
C TYR A 170 -1.72 -1.47 -18.10
N LEU A 171 -1.73 -2.69 -18.64
CA LEU A 171 -0.81 -3.12 -19.70
C LEU A 171 -1.51 -3.58 -20.99
N GLY A 172 -2.84 -3.44 -21.06
CA GLY A 172 -3.62 -3.85 -22.22
C GLY A 172 -3.85 -5.36 -22.30
N LEU A 173 -4.74 -5.76 -23.22
CA LEU A 173 -5.25 -7.15 -23.31
C LEU A 173 -4.20 -8.15 -23.81
N ASP A 174 -3.35 -7.77 -24.75
CA ASP A 174 -2.40 -8.72 -25.34
C ASP A 174 -1.35 -9.16 -24.31
N PHE A 175 -0.79 -8.20 -23.57
CA PHE A 175 0.13 -8.53 -22.49
C PHE A 175 -0.57 -9.28 -21.35
N ALA A 176 -1.80 -8.91 -21.03
CA ALA A 176 -2.61 -9.56 -20.00
C ALA A 176 -2.86 -11.06 -20.32
N ARG A 177 -3.16 -11.42 -21.58
CA ARG A 177 -3.30 -12.81 -22.00
C ARG A 177 -2.01 -13.59 -21.86
N TRP A 178 -0.87 -12.97 -22.16
CA TRP A 178 0.44 -13.59 -21.93
C TRP A 178 0.67 -13.87 -20.44
N VAL A 179 0.33 -12.92 -19.57
CA VAL A 179 0.43 -13.11 -18.10
C VAL A 179 -0.49 -14.23 -17.61
N ARG A 180 -1.74 -14.30 -18.12
CA ARG A 180 -2.65 -15.41 -17.84
C ARG A 180 -2.00 -16.75 -18.19
N ALA A 181 -1.56 -16.91 -19.44
CA ALA A 181 -0.95 -18.14 -19.91
C ALA A 181 0.25 -18.56 -19.06
N ARG A 182 1.05 -17.58 -18.61
CA ARG A 182 2.20 -17.84 -17.75
C ARG A 182 1.80 -18.34 -16.36
N HIS A 183 0.75 -17.78 -15.76
CA HIS A 183 0.20 -18.25 -14.50
C HIS A 183 -0.40 -19.66 -14.62
N GLU A 184 -1.17 -19.91 -15.66
CA GLU A 184 -1.77 -21.22 -15.95
C GLU A 184 -0.71 -22.31 -16.19
N GLU A 185 0.35 -22.02 -16.95
CA GLU A 185 1.51 -22.91 -17.14
C GLU A 185 2.17 -23.30 -15.79
N LYS A 186 2.14 -22.39 -14.80
CA LYS A 186 2.66 -22.65 -13.47
C LYS A 186 1.63 -23.28 -12.52
N GLY A 187 0.46 -23.64 -13.01
CA GLY A 187 -0.59 -24.33 -12.26
C GLY A 187 -1.46 -23.42 -11.41
N THR A 188 -1.47 -22.10 -11.67
CA THR A 188 -2.44 -21.21 -11.05
C THR A 188 -3.78 -21.30 -11.76
N VAL A 189 -4.88 -21.45 -11.03
CA VAL A 189 -6.23 -21.37 -11.59
C VAL A 189 -6.68 -19.91 -11.61
N LEU A 190 -7.25 -19.43 -12.75
CA LEU A 190 -7.79 -18.09 -12.87
C LEU A 190 -9.31 -18.13 -13.05
N ARG A 191 -10.03 -17.48 -12.12
CA ARG A 191 -11.47 -17.20 -12.16
C ARG A 191 -11.67 -15.73 -12.45
N MET A 192 -11.52 -15.36 -13.71
CA MET A 192 -11.72 -13.98 -14.17
C MET A 192 -13.21 -13.72 -14.40
N SER A 193 -13.61 -12.45 -14.45
CA SER A 193 -15.02 -12.00 -14.51
C SER A 193 -15.88 -12.57 -13.37
N SER A 194 -15.29 -12.78 -12.20
CA SER A 194 -15.93 -13.35 -11.00
C SER A 194 -15.61 -12.48 -9.78
N ARG A 195 -16.54 -12.43 -8.84
CA ARG A 195 -16.38 -11.69 -7.57
C ARG A 195 -16.52 -12.65 -6.41
N ILE A 196 -15.72 -12.45 -5.38
CA ILE A 196 -16.01 -13.05 -4.07
C ILE A 196 -17.06 -12.17 -3.40
N VAL A 197 -18.11 -12.79 -2.90
CA VAL A 197 -19.24 -12.11 -2.24
C VAL A 197 -19.39 -12.50 -0.78
N ASP A 198 -18.77 -13.60 -0.34
CA ASP A 198 -18.81 -14.04 1.05
C ASP A 198 -17.60 -14.92 1.40
N THR A 199 -17.34 -15.08 2.71
CA THR A 199 -16.36 -16.00 3.27
C THR A 199 -17.08 -17.10 4.06
N LEU A 200 -16.51 -18.32 4.05
CA LEU A 200 -16.95 -19.44 4.85
C LEU A 200 -15.98 -19.65 6.03
N GLY A 201 -16.52 -20.16 7.12
CA GLY A 201 -15.79 -20.36 8.38
C GLY A 201 -16.26 -19.41 9.48
N GLU A 202 -16.00 -19.75 10.72
CA GLU A 202 -16.43 -18.95 11.88
C GLU A 202 -15.29 -18.07 12.43
N HIS A 203 -14.18 -18.68 12.83
CA HIS A 203 -13.00 -17.99 13.38
C HIS A 203 -11.81 -17.97 12.41
N HIS A 204 -11.76 -18.93 11.51
CA HIS A 204 -10.76 -19.06 10.47
C HIS A 204 -11.47 -19.23 9.13
N ILE A 205 -10.85 -18.78 8.05
CA ILE A 205 -11.41 -18.97 6.72
C ILE A 205 -11.32 -20.45 6.31
N ASP A 206 -12.43 -21.00 5.83
CA ASP A 206 -12.52 -22.37 5.29
C ASP A 206 -12.82 -22.36 3.79
N GLY A 207 -13.27 -21.21 3.28
CA GLY A 207 -13.62 -21.06 1.88
C GLY A 207 -14.14 -19.68 1.54
N VAL A 208 -14.43 -19.49 0.26
CA VAL A 208 -15.07 -18.28 -0.28
C VAL A 208 -16.24 -18.65 -1.18
N VAL A 209 -17.22 -17.75 -1.29
CA VAL A 209 -18.38 -17.88 -2.19
C VAL A 209 -18.25 -16.85 -3.31
N LEU A 210 -18.39 -17.30 -4.56
CA LEU A 210 -18.40 -16.45 -5.73
C LEU A 210 -19.82 -15.93 -6.04
N ASP A 211 -19.91 -14.89 -6.85
CA ASP A 211 -21.16 -14.25 -7.30
C ASP A 211 -22.08 -15.17 -8.13
N ASP A 212 -21.54 -16.26 -8.69
CA ASP A 212 -22.32 -17.33 -9.36
C ASP A 212 -22.75 -18.46 -8.41
N GLY A 213 -22.48 -18.34 -7.11
CA GLY A 213 -22.76 -19.37 -6.09
C GLY A 213 -21.69 -20.45 -5.96
N THR A 214 -20.66 -20.45 -6.78
CA THR A 214 -19.54 -21.40 -6.67
C THR A 214 -18.84 -21.22 -5.31
N ARG A 215 -18.53 -22.34 -4.64
CA ARG A 215 -17.72 -22.34 -3.42
C ARG A 215 -16.32 -22.84 -3.74
N LEU A 216 -15.33 -22.16 -3.23
CA LEU A 216 -13.92 -22.54 -3.31
C LEU A 216 -13.39 -22.75 -1.89
N ASP A 217 -12.78 -23.89 -1.64
CA ASP A 217 -12.04 -24.12 -0.38
C ASP A 217 -10.87 -23.13 -0.31
N CYS A 218 -10.59 -22.63 0.88
CA CYS A 218 -9.58 -21.60 1.08
C CYS A 218 -9.03 -21.66 2.51
N ASP A 219 -7.75 -21.98 2.65
CA ASP A 219 -7.03 -21.89 3.92
C ASP A 219 -6.46 -20.48 4.13
N VAL A 220 -6.14 -19.79 3.01
CA VAL A 220 -5.54 -18.46 3.00
C VAL A 220 -6.18 -17.59 1.94
N LEU A 221 -6.81 -16.49 2.34
CA LEU A 221 -7.33 -15.45 1.44
C LEU A 221 -6.37 -14.26 1.38
N ILE A 222 -5.83 -13.97 0.20
CA ILE A 222 -5.01 -12.77 -0.04
C ILE A 222 -5.86 -11.71 -0.72
N GLU A 223 -6.10 -10.59 -0.04
CA GLU A 223 -6.91 -9.48 -0.57
C GLU A 223 -6.02 -8.46 -1.27
N ALA A 224 -6.03 -8.46 -2.60
CA ALA A 224 -5.28 -7.58 -3.48
C ALA A 224 -6.23 -6.71 -4.34
N ILE A 225 -7.28 -6.14 -3.71
CA ILE A 225 -8.41 -5.44 -4.34
C ILE A 225 -8.25 -3.92 -4.42
N GLY A 226 -7.04 -3.43 -4.28
CA GLY A 226 -6.69 -2.02 -4.37
C GLY A 226 -6.19 -1.42 -3.06
N SER A 227 -6.14 -0.11 -3.04
CA SER A 227 -5.54 0.68 -1.96
C SER A 227 -6.43 1.84 -1.56
N ILE A 228 -6.22 2.36 -0.35
CA ILE A 228 -6.88 3.55 0.19
C ILE A 228 -5.80 4.51 0.68
N PRO A 229 -5.79 5.77 0.25
CA PRO A 229 -4.87 6.79 0.77
C PRO A 229 -5.07 7.02 2.27
N ASN A 230 -3.97 7.20 3.00
CA ASN A 230 -4.01 7.47 4.45
C ASN A 230 -4.12 8.98 4.68
N VAL A 231 -5.33 9.52 4.61
CA VAL A 231 -5.61 10.97 4.64
C VAL A 231 -6.58 11.39 5.74
N GLU A 232 -7.18 10.46 6.47
CA GLU A 232 -8.26 10.74 7.44
C GLU A 232 -7.83 11.74 8.52
N TRP A 233 -6.57 11.68 8.95
CA TRP A 233 -5.98 12.59 9.94
C TRP A 233 -5.87 14.05 9.48
N LEU A 234 -6.09 14.30 8.19
CA LEU A 234 -6.12 15.63 7.58
C LEU A 234 -7.56 16.22 7.50
N ALA A 235 -8.56 15.46 7.90
CA ALA A 235 -9.95 15.90 7.86
C ALA A 235 -10.15 17.21 8.64
N GLY A 236 -11.03 18.09 8.16
CA GLY A 236 -11.33 19.39 8.79
C GLY A 236 -10.36 20.51 8.41
N ASN A 237 -9.40 20.29 7.52
CA ASN A 237 -8.43 21.30 7.07
C ASN A 237 -8.74 21.89 5.69
N ASP A 238 -9.96 21.70 5.20
CA ASP A 238 -10.44 22.21 3.91
C ASP A 238 -9.58 21.81 2.70
N LEU A 239 -8.96 20.62 2.77
CA LEU A 239 -8.18 20.02 1.68
C LEU A 239 -9.05 19.12 0.80
N ASP A 240 -8.74 19.04 -0.51
CA ASP A 240 -9.32 18.00 -1.37
C ASP A 240 -8.60 16.67 -1.11
N LEU A 241 -9.29 15.79 -0.38
CA LEU A 241 -8.82 14.45 0.04
C LEU A 241 -9.55 13.31 -0.68
N SER A 242 -10.27 13.58 -1.75
CA SER A 242 -11.16 12.62 -2.44
C SER A 242 -10.44 11.40 -3.01
N ASP A 243 -9.17 11.55 -3.44
CA ASP A 243 -8.27 10.47 -3.86
C ASP A 243 -6.82 10.85 -3.50
N GLY A 244 -6.49 10.80 -2.21
CA GLY A 244 -5.23 11.32 -1.69
C GLY A 244 -5.26 12.84 -1.52
N VAL A 245 -4.12 13.45 -1.30
CA VAL A 245 -3.98 14.90 -1.13
C VAL A 245 -3.75 15.57 -2.48
N LEU A 246 -4.68 16.43 -2.90
CA LEU A 246 -4.48 17.23 -4.10
C LEU A 246 -3.32 18.21 -3.89
N THR A 247 -2.42 18.27 -4.87
CA THR A 247 -1.27 19.19 -4.85
C THR A 247 -1.16 19.96 -6.16
N ASN A 248 -0.43 21.07 -6.11
CA ASN A 248 0.03 21.78 -7.31
C ASN A 248 1.35 21.15 -7.86
N GLY A 249 1.89 21.74 -8.93
CA GLY A 249 3.16 21.29 -9.54
C GLY A 249 4.40 21.42 -8.64
N ALA A 250 4.31 22.15 -7.54
CA ALA A 250 5.34 22.24 -6.50
C ALA A 250 5.08 21.28 -5.32
N MET A 251 4.12 20.35 -5.46
CA MET A 251 3.67 19.39 -4.44
C MET A 251 3.09 20.03 -3.18
N GLN A 252 2.69 21.30 -3.22
CA GLN A 252 1.98 21.97 -2.14
C GLN A 252 0.53 21.49 -2.10
N ALA A 253 -0.01 21.19 -0.90
CA ALA A 253 -1.39 20.81 -0.72
C ALA A 253 -2.35 21.94 -1.14
N ILE A 254 -3.47 21.56 -1.77
CA ILE A 254 -4.47 22.49 -2.30
C ILE A 254 -5.74 22.39 -1.46
N ARG A 255 -6.28 23.54 -1.04
CA ARG A 255 -7.58 23.66 -0.37
C ARG A 255 -8.72 23.52 -1.40
N MET A 256 -9.92 23.30 -0.91
CA MET A 256 -11.14 23.16 -1.73
C MET A 256 -11.46 24.45 -2.54
N ASP A 257 -10.99 25.60 -2.10
CA ASP A 257 -11.11 26.88 -2.82
C ASP A 257 -10.04 27.07 -3.91
N GLY A 258 -9.14 26.10 -4.09
CA GLY A 258 -8.04 26.13 -5.06
C GLY A 258 -6.78 26.82 -4.57
N SER A 259 -6.75 27.37 -3.37
CA SER A 259 -5.55 28.00 -2.80
C SER A 259 -4.52 26.96 -2.33
N ALA A 260 -3.23 27.26 -2.50
CA ALA A 260 -2.16 26.40 -2.01
C ALA A 260 -1.83 26.71 -0.55
N VAL A 261 -1.60 25.68 0.26
CA VAL A 261 -1.05 25.81 1.62
C VAL A 261 0.47 25.87 1.51
N SER A 262 1.05 27.06 1.75
CA SER A 262 2.44 27.37 1.40
C SER A 262 3.49 26.50 2.08
N ASN A 263 3.20 25.94 3.24
CA ASN A 263 4.12 25.14 4.06
C ASN A 263 3.67 23.70 4.26
N VAL A 264 2.70 23.21 3.47
CA VAL A 264 2.23 21.83 3.54
C VAL A 264 2.39 21.16 2.19
N PHE A 265 3.09 20.04 2.15
CA PHE A 265 3.43 19.31 0.94
C PHE A 265 3.00 17.85 1.06
N ALA A 266 2.61 17.23 -0.05
CA ALA A 266 2.36 15.79 -0.09
C ALA A 266 3.15 15.14 -1.21
N LEU A 267 3.60 13.89 -0.97
CA LEU A 267 4.40 13.15 -1.95
C LEU A 267 4.22 11.62 -1.83
N GLY A 268 4.62 10.91 -2.87
CA GLY A 268 4.46 9.46 -2.97
C GLY A 268 3.02 9.05 -3.23
N ASP A 269 2.66 7.83 -2.83
CA ASP A 269 1.37 7.21 -3.14
C ASP A 269 0.14 7.98 -2.60
N VAL A 270 0.31 8.87 -1.62
CA VAL A 270 -0.76 9.68 -1.05
C VAL A 270 -1.04 10.94 -1.86
N ALA A 271 -0.11 11.39 -2.67
CA ALA A 271 -0.24 12.64 -3.43
C ALA A 271 -0.97 12.45 -4.75
N ARG A 272 -1.89 13.37 -5.05
CA ARG A 272 -2.54 13.54 -6.34
C ARG A 272 -2.02 14.84 -6.96
N PHE A 273 -1.28 14.76 -8.04
CA PHE A 273 -0.54 15.89 -8.61
C PHE A 273 -0.73 16.01 -10.13
N PRO A 274 -0.64 17.23 -10.70
CA PRO A 274 -0.67 17.42 -12.13
C PRO A 274 0.62 16.89 -12.76
N ASN A 275 0.50 16.14 -13.85
CA ASN A 275 1.64 15.67 -14.62
C ASN A 275 1.47 16.10 -16.08
N PRO A 276 2.12 17.18 -16.53
CA PRO A 276 1.94 17.73 -17.87
C PRO A 276 2.26 16.76 -19.01
N THR A 277 3.06 15.72 -18.76
CA THR A 277 3.38 14.68 -19.73
C THR A 277 2.16 13.81 -20.08
N PHE A 278 1.22 13.66 -19.15
CA PHE A 278 0.05 12.78 -19.29
C PHE A 278 -1.29 13.54 -19.29
N GLY A 279 -1.26 14.85 -19.40
CA GLY A 279 -2.43 15.74 -19.42
C GLY A 279 -2.54 16.61 -18.18
N ASP A 280 -3.54 17.51 -18.18
CA ASP A 280 -3.70 18.55 -17.15
C ASP A 280 -4.38 18.07 -15.87
N GLU A 281 -4.99 16.89 -15.89
CA GLU A 281 -5.67 16.33 -14.71
C GLU A 281 -4.67 15.87 -13.66
N ALA A 282 -4.86 16.28 -12.43
CA ALA A 282 -4.12 15.75 -11.30
C ALA A 282 -4.47 14.27 -11.06
N ARG A 283 -3.48 13.42 -11.01
CA ARG A 283 -3.64 11.96 -10.82
C ARG A 283 -2.78 11.50 -9.67
N ARG A 284 -3.29 10.53 -8.94
CA ARG A 284 -2.52 9.77 -7.97
C ARG A 284 -1.88 8.58 -8.70
N VAL A 285 -0.59 8.44 -8.53
CA VAL A 285 0.18 7.36 -9.18
C VAL A 285 0.91 6.57 -8.11
N GLU A 286 0.61 5.28 -8.04
CA GLU A 286 1.28 4.36 -7.13
C GLU A 286 2.56 3.86 -7.80
N HIS A 287 3.70 4.38 -7.37
CA HIS A 287 5.01 3.99 -7.87
C HIS A 287 5.88 3.40 -6.78
N TRP A 288 6.56 2.32 -7.13
CA TRP A 288 7.53 1.71 -6.24
C TRP A 288 8.95 2.22 -6.43
N ASN A 289 9.31 2.58 -7.65
CA ASN A 289 10.66 2.92 -8.01
C ASN A 289 10.66 4.09 -9.00
N ILE A 290 10.81 5.28 -8.48
CA ILE A 290 11.42 6.35 -9.25
C ILE A 290 12.75 6.61 -8.57
N PRO A 291 13.88 6.45 -9.30
CA PRO A 291 15.20 6.79 -8.79
C PRO A 291 15.32 8.27 -8.45
#